data_fe34ceced9cc2d3cf538d6b5d3fca778
#
_entry.id   fe34ceced9cc2d3cf538d6b5d3fca778
#
_cell.length_a   1.000
_cell.length_b   1.000
_cell.length_c   1.000
_cell.angle_alpha   90.00
_cell.angle_beta   90.00
_cell.angle_gamma   90.00
#
_symmetry.space_group_name_H-M   'P 1'
#
loop_
_entity.id
_entity.type
_entity.pdbx_description
1 polymer ?
#
loop_
_entity_poly.entity_id
_entity_poly.type
_entity_poly.pdbx_seq_one_letter_code
_entity_poly.pdbx_strand_id
1 'polypeptide(L)'
;MKHLFLLLLVVAISLSCRKRLDSFLFNPSQIESYQLDAYQGELTLDLSGQFNVPDSMIHQMQWNVELEEGSAQMSAIYVGDINRIATDTIILYCHGNKDHMDFYWPRQKLYANTGGLGRYGVLMFDYPSFGLSEGKASEENMYRSTAKAIEWLKEKGLTNERFVIFGFSLGSAAACEVAAHPTNYVLSPSKLILEAPFASAEVMIQDAALLSMPGSFLVDLQIDNATEIKKINIPLLWIHGEDDSFLTVKSHGRPVYDNKANGYKEAYLVPGGEHETTPFVAGYQNYMDKLAAFIQH
;
A
#
# COMPACT_ATOMS: atom_id res chain seq x y z
N MET A 1 -4.12 24.79 -43.18
CA MET A 1 -2.87 24.61 -42.42
C MET A 1 -2.95 25.17 -41.00
N LYS A 2 -3.39 26.40 -40.75
CA LYS A 2 -3.47 26.99 -39.39
C LYS A 2 -4.37 26.19 -38.42
N HIS A 3 -5.51 25.67 -38.85
CA HIS A 3 -6.42 24.89 -38.01
C HIS A 3 -5.88 23.48 -37.69
N LEU A 4 -5.10 22.86 -38.61
CA LEU A 4 -4.46 21.59 -38.39
C LEU A 4 -3.32 21.73 -37.36
N PHE A 5 -2.57 22.85 -37.41
CA PHE A 5 -1.51 23.13 -36.46
C PHE A 5 -2.05 23.42 -35.03
N LEU A 6 -3.21 24.13 -34.96
CA LEU A 6 -3.87 24.37 -33.68
C LEU A 6 -4.42 23.08 -33.07
N LEU A 7 -4.98 22.18 -33.91
CA LEU A 7 -5.47 20.88 -33.46
C LEU A 7 -4.33 19.98 -32.93
N LEU A 8 -3.18 19.95 -33.63
CA LEU A 8 -1.98 19.23 -33.20
C LEU A 8 -1.40 19.79 -31.91
N LEU A 9 -1.44 21.12 -31.74
CA LEU A 9 -0.97 21.76 -30.51
C LEU A 9 -1.86 21.42 -29.32
N VAL A 10 -3.19 21.43 -29.52
CA VAL A 10 -4.16 21.04 -28.46
C VAL A 10 -4.01 19.58 -28.09
N VAL A 11 -3.80 18.66 -29.04
CA VAL A 11 -3.55 17.24 -28.79
C VAL A 11 -2.22 17.03 -28.08
N ALA A 12 -1.16 17.75 -28.46
CA ALA A 12 0.14 17.66 -27.80
C ALA A 12 0.10 18.17 -26.34
N ILE A 13 -0.67 19.25 -26.08
CA ILE A 13 -0.87 19.78 -24.73
C ILE A 13 -1.68 18.80 -23.87
N SER A 14 -2.73 18.16 -24.42
CA SER A 14 -3.53 17.18 -23.68
C SER A 14 -2.75 15.92 -23.33
N LEU A 15 -1.89 15.42 -24.24
CA LEU A 15 -1.00 14.28 -23.98
C LEU A 15 0.08 14.61 -22.94
N SER A 16 0.59 15.86 -22.91
CA SER A 16 1.56 16.31 -21.90
C SER A 16 0.93 16.48 -20.51
N CYS A 17 -0.37 16.86 -20.45
CA CYS A 17 -1.09 16.94 -19.17
C CYS A 17 -1.36 15.56 -18.57
N ARG A 18 -1.72 14.55 -19.36
CA ARG A 18 -1.94 13.17 -18.87
C ARG A 18 -0.72 12.62 -18.13
N LYS A 19 0.48 12.69 -18.73
CA LYS A 19 1.73 12.24 -18.09
C LYS A 19 2.07 12.93 -16.77
N ARG A 20 1.59 14.15 -16.53
CA ARG A 20 1.83 14.88 -15.28
C ARG A 20 0.95 14.43 -14.12
N LEU A 21 -0.23 13.91 -14.42
CA LEU A 21 -1.19 13.49 -13.39
C LEU A 21 -0.99 12.04 -12.96
N ASP A 22 -0.50 11.16 -13.84
CA ASP A 22 -0.06 9.81 -13.45
C ASP A 22 1.05 9.87 -12.40
N SER A 23 2.00 10.81 -12.55
CA SER A 23 3.08 11.01 -11.56
C SER A 23 2.58 11.57 -10.22
N PHE A 24 1.37 12.11 -10.15
CA PHE A 24 0.78 12.59 -8.88
C PHE A 24 0.44 11.45 -7.91
N LEU A 25 0.18 10.25 -8.45
CA LEU A 25 -0.06 9.03 -7.64
C LEU A 25 1.21 8.43 -7.06
N PHE A 26 2.38 8.84 -7.52
CA PHE A 26 3.66 8.37 -7.03
C PHE A 26 4.53 9.57 -6.63
N ASN A 27 4.79 9.73 -5.34
CA ASN A 27 5.59 10.82 -4.78
C ASN A 27 6.85 10.27 -4.07
N PRO A 28 7.75 9.62 -4.84
CA PRO A 28 8.92 8.97 -4.30
C PRO A 28 9.97 9.97 -3.82
N SER A 29 10.72 9.59 -2.79
CA SER A 29 11.97 10.21 -2.38
C SER A 29 13.07 9.16 -2.40
N GLN A 30 14.19 9.46 -3.06
CA GLN A 30 15.37 8.58 -3.10
C GLN A 30 16.34 8.97 -1.97
N ILE A 31 17.01 7.98 -1.42
CA ILE A 31 17.94 8.11 -0.30
C ILE A 31 19.22 7.31 -0.56
N GLU A 32 20.25 7.54 0.27
CA GLU A 32 21.51 6.77 0.22
C GLU A 32 21.54 5.61 1.23
N SER A 33 20.75 5.69 2.30
CA SER A 33 20.63 4.64 3.32
C SER A 33 19.37 4.81 4.16
N TYR A 34 18.79 3.70 4.61
CA TYR A 34 17.69 3.73 5.59
C TYR A 34 18.22 4.10 6.98
N GLN A 35 17.47 4.96 7.67
CA GLN A 35 17.78 5.47 8.99
C GLN A 35 16.87 4.87 10.08
N LEU A 36 15.73 4.27 9.70
CA LEU A 36 14.75 3.64 10.60
C LEU A 36 14.33 4.57 11.75
N ASP A 37 14.67 4.20 12.99
CA ASP A 37 14.31 4.98 14.18
C ASP A 37 14.98 6.37 14.24
N ALA A 38 16.03 6.62 13.46
CA ALA A 38 16.67 7.93 13.37
C ALA A 38 16.01 8.85 12.33
N TYR A 39 15.11 8.33 11.49
CA TYR A 39 14.34 9.12 10.52
C TYR A 39 13.11 9.73 11.19
N GLN A 40 12.84 10.98 10.86
CA GLN A 40 11.60 11.62 11.27
C GLN A 40 10.44 11.18 10.34
N GLY A 41 9.87 10.01 10.63
CA GLY A 41 8.79 9.41 9.84
C GLY A 41 7.45 10.16 9.95
N GLU A 42 6.33 9.42 9.94
CA GLU A 42 5.01 10.02 10.16
C GLU A 42 4.97 10.70 11.54
N LEU A 43 4.97 12.02 11.58
CA LEU A 43 5.01 12.83 12.81
C LEU A 43 3.90 12.50 13.80
N THR A 44 2.75 12.12 13.28
CA THR A 44 1.57 11.73 14.07
C THR A 44 1.71 10.34 14.69
N LEU A 45 2.69 9.55 14.27
CA LEU A 45 2.99 8.22 14.79
C LEU A 45 4.30 8.22 15.60
N ASP A 46 4.57 9.29 16.37
CA ASP A 46 5.64 9.27 17.35
C ASP A 46 5.36 8.20 18.41
N LEU A 47 6.08 7.09 18.29
CA LEU A 47 5.93 5.95 19.19
C LEU A 47 6.75 6.15 20.49
N SER A 48 7.53 7.23 20.62
CA SER A 48 8.28 7.64 21.84
C SER A 48 9.03 6.49 22.51
N GLY A 49 9.68 5.63 21.74
CA GLY A 49 10.39 4.44 22.24
C GLY A 49 9.47 3.27 22.63
N GLN A 50 8.15 3.40 22.48
CA GLN A 50 7.24 2.26 22.59
C GLN A 50 7.32 1.40 21.32
N PHE A 51 6.95 0.12 21.44
CA PHE A 51 6.90 -0.82 20.31
C PHE A 51 8.26 -1.00 19.62
N ASN A 52 9.35 -0.90 20.37
CA ASN A 52 10.70 -1.14 19.84
C ASN A 52 10.82 -2.54 19.27
N VAL A 53 11.58 -2.64 18.20
CA VAL A 53 11.95 -3.90 17.55
C VAL A 53 13.45 -4.11 17.74
N PRO A 54 13.90 -5.24 18.31
CA PRO A 54 15.33 -5.55 18.42
C PRO A 54 15.99 -5.64 17.05
N ASP A 55 17.23 -5.19 16.93
CA ASP A 55 18.02 -5.25 15.67
C ASP A 55 18.10 -6.67 15.10
N SER A 56 18.12 -7.68 15.96
CA SER A 56 18.13 -9.10 15.55
C SER A 56 16.88 -9.55 14.80
N MET A 57 15.79 -8.76 14.85
CA MET A 57 14.56 -9.01 14.13
C MET A 57 14.39 -8.13 12.90
N ILE A 58 15.32 -7.20 12.61
CA ILE A 58 15.27 -6.28 11.49
C ILE A 58 16.21 -6.78 10.40
N HIS A 59 15.64 -7.18 9.26
CA HIS A 59 16.38 -7.72 8.13
C HIS A 59 16.18 -6.84 6.91
N GLN A 60 17.19 -6.01 6.61
CA GLN A 60 17.24 -5.25 5.35
C GLN A 60 17.76 -6.16 4.23
N MET A 61 17.12 -6.08 3.05
CA MET A 61 17.49 -6.91 1.91
C MET A 61 17.23 -6.20 0.60
N GLN A 62 17.87 -6.72 -0.45
CA GLN A 62 17.65 -6.29 -1.81
C GLN A 62 17.51 -7.51 -2.72
N TRP A 63 16.70 -7.36 -3.76
CA TRP A 63 16.55 -8.35 -4.81
C TRP A 63 16.35 -7.69 -6.17
N ASN A 64 16.71 -8.41 -7.23
CA ASN A 64 16.45 -7.95 -8.59
C ASN A 64 15.00 -8.28 -8.98
N VAL A 65 14.38 -7.36 -9.70
CA VAL A 65 13.06 -7.50 -10.29
C VAL A 65 13.09 -7.07 -11.74
N GLU A 66 12.36 -7.77 -12.60
CA GLU A 66 12.18 -7.40 -14.00
C GLU A 66 11.05 -6.39 -14.12
N LEU A 67 11.39 -5.12 -14.34
CA LEU A 67 10.48 -4.02 -14.58
C LEU A 67 10.18 -3.83 -16.06
N GLU A 68 9.32 -2.89 -16.43
CA GLU A 68 9.02 -2.56 -17.82
C GLU A 68 10.27 -2.11 -18.60
N GLU A 69 11.18 -1.40 -17.95
CA GLU A 69 12.41 -0.87 -18.52
C GLU A 69 13.64 -1.79 -18.40
N GLY A 70 13.50 -2.94 -17.78
CA GLY A 70 14.56 -3.93 -17.56
C GLY A 70 14.76 -4.27 -16.09
N SER A 71 15.83 -5.00 -15.78
CA SER A 71 16.12 -5.43 -14.41
C SER A 71 16.55 -4.27 -13.54
N ALA A 72 15.99 -4.20 -12.34
CA ALA A 72 16.28 -3.16 -11.34
C ALA A 72 16.38 -3.77 -9.93
N GLN A 73 17.11 -3.10 -9.03
CA GLN A 73 17.27 -3.53 -7.66
C GLN A 73 16.16 -2.93 -6.80
N MET A 74 15.46 -3.79 -6.03
CA MET A 74 14.42 -3.40 -5.10
C MET A 74 14.87 -3.63 -3.67
N SER A 75 14.48 -2.73 -2.76
CA SER A 75 14.81 -2.79 -1.33
C SER A 75 13.62 -3.14 -0.48
N ALA A 76 13.84 -3.92 0.57
CA ALA A 76 12.81 -4.34 1.50
C ALA A 76 13.36 -4.47 2.94
N ILE A 77 12.44 -4.39 3.90
CA ILE A 77 12.71 -4.63 5.32
C ILE A 77 11.71 -5.66 5.82
N TYR A 78 12.25 -6.78 6.32
CA TYR A 78 11.48 -7.77 7.04
C TYR A 78 11.70 -7.61 8.56
N VAL A 79 10.62 -7.57 9.31
CA VAL A 79 10.63 -7.56 10.77
C VAL A 79 10.03 -8.86 11.29
N GLY A 80 10.84 -9.64 12.01
CA GLY A 80 10.46 -10.94 12.55
C GLY A 80 11.63 -11.92 12.57
N ASP A 81 11.40 -13.15 13.03
CA ASP A 81 12.40 -14.23 12.89
C ASP A 81 12.37 -14.77 11.46
N ILE A 82 13.43 -14.49 10.70
CA ILE A 82 13.52 -14.87 9.29
C ILE A 82 13.47 -16.40 9.06
N ASN A 83 13.83 -17.19 10.09
CA ASN A 83 13.78 -18.66 10.03
C ASN A 83 12.38 -19.22 10.27
N ARG A 84 11.45 -18.38 10.73
CA ARG A 84 10.08 -18.76 11.06
C ARG A 84 9.05 -18.36 10.00
N ILE A 85 9.45 -17.77 8.90
CA ILE A 85 8.53 -17.38 7.79
C ILE A 85 7.69 -18.58 7.33
N ALA A 86 8.27 -19.79 7.32
CA ALA A 86 7.57 -21.02 6.94
C ALA A 86 6.46 -21.47 7.93
N THR A 87 6.45 -20.94 9.15
CA THR A 87 5.51 -21.35 10.23
C THR A 87 4.66 -20.21 10.76
N ASP A 88 5.15 -18.97 10.69
CA ASP A 88 4.46 -17.79 11.19
C ASP A 88 3.46 -17.24 10.17
N THR A 89 2.51 -16.45 10.65
CA THR A 89 1.68 -15.61 9.78
C THR A 89 2.46 -14.36 9.40
N ILE A 90 2.50 -14.05 8.10
CA ILE A 90 3.26 -12.92 7.57
C ILE A 90 2.30 -11.88 6.99
N ILE A 91 2.52 -10.63 7.37
CA ILE A 91 1.86 -9.46 6.81
C ILE A 91 2.77 -8.87 5.75
N LEU A 92 2.34 -8.89 4.48
CA LEU A 92 2.96 -8.09 3.43
C LEU A 92 2.33 -6.70 3.49
N TYR A 93 3.11 -5.71 3.90
CA TYR A 93 2.67 -4.33 4.01
C TYR A 93 3.04 -3.54 2.78
N CYS A 94 2.04 -3.12 2.01
CA CYS A 94 2.13 -2.24 0.88
C CYS A 94 1.89 -0.80 1.38
N HIS A 95 2.94 0.02 1.40
CA HIS A 95 2.90 1.36 1.98
C HIS A 95 2.23 2.40 1.08
N GLY A 96 2.04 3.60 1.59
CA GLY A 96 1.42 4.72 0.86
C GLY A 96 2.38 5.37 -0.15
N ASN A 97 1.94 6.49 -0.70
CA ASN A 97 2.55 7.17 -1.85
C ASN A 97 3.71 8.12 -1.49
N LYS A 98 4.05 8.32 -0.22
CA LYS A 98 4.96 9.37 0.22
C LYS A 98 6.33 8.81 0.60
N ASP A 99 7.41 9.55 0.29
CA ASP A 99 8.78 9.28 0.72
C ASP A 99 9.27 7.84 0.40
N HIS A 100 9.46 6.99 1.43
CA HIS A 100 10.05 5.66 1.38
C HIS A 100 9.79 4.89 2.70
N MET A 101 10.32 3.68 2.83
CA MET A 101 10.11 2.81 4.00
C MET A 101 10.43 3.45 5.36
N ASP A 102 11.45 4.33 5.47
CA ASP A 102 11.74 5.02 6.73
C ASP A 102 10.56 5.87 7.22
N PHE A 103 9.83 6.51 6.28
CA PHE A 103 8.64 7.28 6.62
C PHE A 103 7.55 6.38 7.25
N TYR A 104 7.40 5.15 6.74
CA TYR A 104 6.43 4.17 7.21
C TYR A 104 6.96 3.20 8.27
N TRP A 105 8.21 3.36 8.71
CA TRP A 105 8.82 2.53 9.74
C TRP A 105 8.01 2.47 11.04
N PRO A 106 7.44 3.58 11.56
CA PRO A 106 6.56 3.53 12.74
C PRO A 106 5.38 2.57 12.56
N ARG A 107 4.75 2.54 11.36
CA ARG A 107 3.65 1.59 11.07
C ARG A 107 4.14 0.14 11.06
N GLN A 108 5.29 -0.13 10.43
CA GLN A 108 5.85 -1.47 10.41
C GLN A 108 6.14 -1.98 11.83
N LYS A 109 6.64 -1.12 12.71
CA LYS A 109 6.81 -1.45 14.15
C LYS A 109 5.50 -1.78 14.84
N LEU A 110 4.44 -1.03 14.61
CA LEU A 110 3.11 -1.33 15.15
C LEU A 110 2.61 -2.70 14.69
N TYR A 111 2.74 -2.99 13.39
CA TYR A 111 2.28 -4.29 12.85
C TYR A 111 3.10 -5.45 13.41
N ALA A 112 4.41 -5.28 13.58
CA ALA A 112 5.28 -6.29 14.18
C ALA A 112 4.98 -6.54 15.66
N ASN A 113 4.41 -5.54 16.37
CA ASN A 113 3.98 -5.66 17.76
C ASN A 113 2.52 -6.13 17.90
N THR A 114 1.77 -6.26 16.81
CA THR A 114 0.38 -6.73 16.82
C THR A 114 0.27 -8.12 17.44
N GLY A 115 -0.55 -8.25 18.48
CA GLY A 115 -0.70 -9.51 19.23
C GLY A 115 0.52 -9.91 20.06
N GLY A 116 1.48 -9.01 20.24
CA GLY A 116 2.77 -9.20 20.90
C GLY A 116 3.93 -9.33 19.90
N LEU A 117 5.07 -8.75 20.24
CA LEU A 117 6.26 -8.75 19.38
C LEU A 117 6.66 -10.17 18.95
N GLY A 118 6.87 -10.35 17.64
CA GLY A 118 7.23 -11.64 17.06
C GLY A 118 6.06 -12.63 16.88
N ARG A 119 4.82 -12.18 17.13
CA ARG A 119 3.62 -12.98 16.80
C ARG A 119 3.41 -13.08 15.29
N TYR A 120 3.68 -12.00 14.56
CA TYR A 120 3.60 -11.91 13.11
C TYR A 120 4.92 -11.42 12.55
N GLY A 121 5.32 -11.95 11.38
CA GLY A 121 6.36 -11.31 10.57
C GLY A 121 5.74 -10.23 9.70
N VAL A 122 6.49 -9.15 9.43
CA VAL A 122 6.04 -8.05 8.59
C VAL A 122 7.07 -7.75 7.52
N LEU A 123 6.73 -7.91 6.26
CA LEU A 123 7.54 -7.51 5.13
C LEU A 123 7.00 -6.20 4.55
N MET A 124 7.84 -5.18 4.46
CA MET A 124 7.60 -3.94 3.74
C MET A 124 8.68 -3.78 2.67
N PHE A 125 8.37 -3.18 1.54
CA PHE A 125 9.32 -2.95 0.45
C PHE A 125 9.03 -1.61 -0.22
N ASP A 126 10.07 -0.95 -0.70
CA ASP A 126 9.93 0.27 -1.49
C ASP A 126 9.60 -0.05 -2.95
N TYR A 127 8.58 0.62 -3.49
CA TYR A 127 8.25 0.55 -4.91
C TYR A 127 9.40 1.15 -5.76
N PRO A 128 9.44 0.89 -7.08
CA PRO A 128 10.41 1.53 -7.96
C PRO A 128 10.45 3.06 -7.82
N SER A 129 11.64 3.63 -7.75
CA SER A 129 11.97 5.04 -7.45
C SER A 129 11.83 5.46 -5.99
N PHE A 130 11.29 4.64 -5.09
CA PHE A 130 11.19 4.96 -3.66
C PHE A 130 12.43 4.47 -2.92
N GLY A 131 12.92 5.25 -1.96
CA GLY A 131 14.04 4.90 -1.09
C GLY A 131 15.30 4.49 -1.85
N LEU A 132 15.75 3.26 -1.62
CA LEU A 132 16.88 2.66 -2.34
C LEU A 132 16.45 1.81 -3.55
N SER A 133 15.15 1.73 -3.84
CA SER A 133 14.66 0.97 -4.98
C SER A 133 14.91 1.72 -6.28
N GLU A 134 15.50 1.02 -7.25
CA GLU A 134 15.78 1.54 -8.58
C GLU A 134 14.56 1.46 -9.49
N GLY A 135 14.70 1.93 -10.73
CA GLY A 135 13.67 1.87 -11.76
C GLY A 135 12.73 3.05 -11.69
N LYS A 136 11.61 2.93 -12.39
CA LYS A 136 10.63 3.99 -12.55
C LYS A 136 9.31 3.64 -11.87
N ALA A 137 8.77 4.59 -11.10
CA ALA A 137 7.44 4.44 -10.52
C ALA A 137 6.38 4.41 -11.62
N SER A 138 5.62 3.32 -11.67
CA SER A 138 4.44 3.12 -12.50
C SER A 138 3.51 2.10 -11.83
N GLU A 139 2.27 2.03 -12.29
CA GLU A 139 1.31 1.03 -11.83
C GLU A 139 1.83 -0.39 -12.06
N GLU A 140 2.26 -0.70 -13.27
CA GLU A 140 2.80 -2.02 -13.64
C GLU A 140 4.03 -2.38 -12.83
N ASN A 141 4.97 -1.44 -12.65
CA ASN A 141 6.19 -1.69 -11.90
C ASN A 141 5.92 -1.86 -10.39
N MET A 142 4.89 -1.18 -9.85
CA MET A 142 4.41 -1.43 -8.48
C MET A 142 3.89 -2.87 -8.34
N TYR A 143 3.12 -3.38 -9.31
CA TYR A 143 2.62 -4.76 -9.27
C TYR A 143 3.74 -5.78 -9.43
N ARG A 144 4.72 -5.55 -10.31
CA ARG A 144 5.89 -6.41 -10.48
C ARG A 144 6.75 -6.49 -9.22
N SER A 145 6.99 -5.35 -8.56
CA SER A 145 7.73 -5.33 -7.29
C SER A 145 6.96 -6.04 -6.17
N THR A 146 5.64 -5.92 -6.14
CA THR A 146 4.78 -6.66 -5.21
C THR A 146 4.83 -8.17 -5.47
N ALA A 147 4.79 -8.59 -6.74
CA ALA A 147 4.94 -9.99 -7.12
C ALA A 147 6.29 -10.55 -6.65
N LYS A 148 7.38 -9.79 -6.79
CA LYS A 148 8.72 -10.21 -6.33
C LYS A 148 8.80 -10.36 -4.82
N ALA A 149 8.17 -9.47 -4.05
CA ALA A 149 8.06 -9.62 -2.59
C ALA A 149 7.31 -10.91 -2.21
N ILE A 150 6.24 -11.25 -2.92
CA ILE A 150 5.48 -12.49 -2.73
C ILE A 150 6.31 -13.74 -3.12
N GLU A 151 7.08 -13.67 -4.21
CA GLU A 151 8.00 -14.74 -4.61
C GLU A 151 9.03 -15.02 -3.50
N TRP A 152 9.65 -13.97 -2.97
CA TRP A 152 10.61 -14.11 -1.88
C TRP A 152 9.99 -14.78 -0.63
N LEU A 153 8.77 -14.39 -0.25
CA LEU A 153 8.06 -15.03 0.85
C LEU A 153 7.77 -16.51 0.57
N LYS A 154 7.40 -16.84 -0.68
CA LYS A 154 7.18 -18.24 -1.11
C LYS A 154 8.46 -19.06 -1.03
N GLU A 155 9.60 -18.51 -1.47
CA GLU A 155 10.92 -19.14 -1.38
C GLU A 155 11.33 -19.43 0.07
N LYS A 156 10.86 -18.59 1.04
CA LYS A 156 11.05 -18.79 2.47
C LYS A 156 10.06 -19.76 3.11
N GLY A 157 9.16 -20.35 2.30
CA GLY A 157 8.23 -21.40 2.73
C GLY A 157 6.87 -20.88 3.24
N LEU A 158 6.54 -19.60 3.03
CA LEU A 158 5.20 -19.10 3.34
C LEU A 158 4.15 -19.84 2.50
N THR A 159 2.97 -20.08 3.11
CA THR A 159 1.82 -20.66 2.45
C THR A 159 0.64 -19.69 2.44
N ASN A 160 -0.34 -19.94 1.57
CA ASN A 160 -1.50 -19.06 1.39
C ASN A 160 -2.25 -18.80 2.70
N GLU A 161 -2.41 -19.82 3.56
CA GLU A 161 -3.18 -19.75 4.80
C GLU A 161 -2.61 -18.78 5.82
N ARG A 162 -1.30 -18.54 5.77
CA ARG A 162 -0.57 -17.65 6.67
C ARG A 162 -0.14 -16.33 6.03
N PHE A 163 -0.60 -16.09 4.79
CA PHE A 163 -0.31 -14.86 4.06
C PHE A 163 -1.44 -13.85 4.25
N VAL A 164 -1.13 -12.70 4.86
CA VAL A 164 -2.01 -11.54 5.00
C VAL A 164 -1.44 -10.41 4.17
N ILE A 165 -2.26 -9.76 3.35
CA ILE A 165 -1.85 -8.56 2.62
C ILE A 165 -2.52 -7.33 3.21
N PHE A 166 -1.73 -6.29 3.42
CA PHE A 166 -2.15 -5.01 3.99
C PHE A 166 -1.77 -3.87 3.05
N GLY A 167 -2.74 -3.10 2.59
CA GLY A 167 -2.52 -1.89 1.79
C GLY A 167 -2.96 -0.63 2.51
N PHE A 168 -2.06 0.35 2.61
CA PHE A 168 -2.36 1.69 3.09
C PHE A 168 -2.33 2.69 1.94
N SER A 169 -3.39 3.50 1.79
CA SER A 169 -3.45 4.56 0.77
C SER A 169 -3.10 4.01 -0.62
N LEU A 170 -2.01 4.46 -1.28
CA LEU A 170 -1.52 3.90 -2.55
C LEU A 170 -1.38 2.38 -2.51
N GLY A 171 -0.86 1.83 -1.41
CA GLY A 171 -0.68 0.38 -1.26
C GLY A 171 -1.96 -0.43 -1.34
N SER A 172 -3.14 0.21 -1.19
CA SER A 172 -4.43 -0.45 -1.42
C SER A 172 -4.59 -0.95 -2.85
N ALA A 173 -3.96 -0.29 -3.84
CA ALA A 173 -3.96 -0.74 -5.23
C ALA A 173 -3.22 -2.08 -5.38
N ALA A 174 -1.98 -2.16 -4.87
CA ALA A 174 -1.21 -3.41 -4.89
C ALA A 174 -1.92 -4.54 -4.13
N ALA A 175 -2.50 -4.23 -2.96
CA ALA A 175 -3.20 -5.23 -2.15
C ALA A 175 -4.49 -5.74 -2.82
N CYS A 176 -5.27 -4.85 -3.45
CA CYS A 176 -6.47 -5.22 -4.20
C CYS A 176 -6.12 -6.03 -5.45
N GLU A 177 -5.09 -5.64 -6.21
CA GLU A 177 -4.64 -6.37 -7.41
C GLU A 177 -4.27 -7.81 -7.06
N VAL A 178 -3.42 -8.01 -6.04
CA VAL A 178 -3.02 -9.36 -5.59
C VAL A 178 -4.22 -10.20 -5.14
N ALA A 179 -5.14 -9.62 -4.37
CA ALA A 179 -6.29 -10.32 -3.83
C ALA A 179 -7.36 -10.61 -4.90
N ALA A 180 -7.49 -9.75 -5.92
CA ALA A 180 -8.46 -9.90 -7.01
C ALA A 180 -8.00 -10.86 -8.10
N HIS A 181 -6.69 -11.01 -8.27
CA HIS A 181 -6.07 -11.82 -9.33
C HIS A 181 -5.12 -12.90 -8.78
N PRO A 182 -5.60 -13.77 -7.85
CA PRO A 182 -4.73 -14.71 -7.12
C PRO A 182 -3.97 -15.69 -8.01
N THR A 183 -4.43 -15.93 -9.24
CA THR A 183 -3.74 -16.81 -10.20
C THR A 183 -2.53 -16.17 -10.87
N ASN A 184 -2.36 -14.86 -10.77
CA ASN A 184 -1.23 -14.14 -11.33
C ASN A 184 0.00 -14.16 -10.38
N TYR A 185 -0.17 -14.65 -9.15
CA TYR A 185 0.84 -14.64 -8.10
C TYR A 185 1.13 -16.06 -7.59
N VAL A 186 2.35 -16.26 -7.12
CA VAL A 186 2.79 -17.58 -6.59
C VAL A 186 2.21 -17.91 -5.21
N LEU A 187 1.63 -16.92 -4.52
CA LEU A 187 0.83 -17.06 -3.31
C LEU A 187 -0.42 -16.20 -3.40
N SER A 188 -1.50 -16.69 -2.81
CA SER A 188 -2.76 -15.96 -2.64
C SER A 188 -2.95 -15.59 -1.16
N PRO A 189 -3.30 -14.35 -0.82
CA PRO A 189 -3.53 -13.98 0.57
C PRO A 189 -4.78 -14.67 1.13
N SER A 190 -4.71 -15.00 2.43
CA SER A 190 -5.86 -15.52 3.17
C SER A 190 -6.77 -14.41 3.70
N LYS A 191 -6.22 -13.20 3.85
CA LYS A 191 -6.92 -12.02 4.36
C LYS A 191 -6.41 -10.75 3.69
N LEU A 192 -7.32 -9.78 3.54
CA LEU A 192 -7.03 -8.44 3.01
C LEU A 192 -7.33 -7.40 4.08
N ILE A 193 -6.37 -6.51 4.34
CA ILE A 193 -6.56 -5.33 5.18
C ILE A 193 -6.32 -4.10 4.31
N LEU A 194 -7.27 -3.18 4.29
CA LEU A 194 -7.17 -1.91 3.58
C LEU A 194 -7.36 -0.76 4.56
N GLU A 195 -6.37 0.10 4.68
CA GLU A 195 -6.45 1.33 5.46
C GLU A 195 -6.46 2.54 4.53
N ALA A 196 -7.45 3.40 4.70
CA ALA A 196 -7.67 4.58 3.88
C ALA A 196 -7.54 4.29 2.36
N PRO A 197 -8.24 3.26 1.81
CA PRO A 197 -8.14 2.96 0.39
C PRO A 197 -8.81 4.05 -0.45
N PHE A 198 -8.22 4.37 -1.61
CA PHE A 198 -8.91 5.19 -2.62
C PHE A 198 -9.78 4.32 -3.54
N ALA A 199 -10.88 4.90 -4.05
CA ALA A 199 -11.82 4.18 -4.90
C ALA A 199 -11.20 3.83 -6.27
N SER A 200 -10.67 4.84 -6.96
CA SER A 200 -9.93 4.68 -8.22
C SER A 200 -8.99 5.87 -8.44
N ALA A 201 -8.01 5.71 -9.34
CA ALA A 201 -7.13 6.79 -9.77
C ALA A 201 -7.94 7.95 -10.37
N GLU A 202 -9.00 7.65 -11.13
CA GLU A 202 -9.91 8.63 -11.72
C GLU A 202 -10.59 9.49 -10.63
N VAL A 203 -11.22 8.87 -9.64
CA VAL A 203 -11.93 9.57 -8.55
C VAL A 203 -10.94 10.40 -7.72
N MET A 204 -9.76 9.86 -7.43
CA MET A 204 -8.76 10.56 -6.63
C MET A 204 -8.28 11.85 -7.30
N ILE A 205 -8.02 11.82 -8.61
CA ILE A 205 -7.62 13.01 -9.37
C ILE A 205 -8.77 13.99 -9.51
N GLN A 206 -9.99 13.51 -9.71
CA GLN A 206 -11.17 14.36 -9.78
C GLN A 206 -11.37 15.14 -8.47
N ASP A 207 -11.28 14.47 -7.34
CA ASP A 207 -11.43 15.09 -6.02
C ASP A 207 -10.27 16.07 -5.72
N ALA A 208 -9.02 15.67 -5.98
CA ALA A 208 -7.84 16.51 -5.76
C ALA A 208 -7.81 17.77 -6.65
N ALA A 209 -8.31 17.68 -7.88
CA ALA A 209 -8.31 18.79 -8.82
C ALA A 209 -9.56 19.68 -8.72
N LEU A 210 -10.56 19.32 -7.89
CA LEU A 210 -11.88 19.99 -7.81
C LEU A 210 -12.52 20.20 -9.20
N LEU A 211 -12.30 19.27 -10.12
CA LEU A 211 -12.71 19.40 -11.51
C LEU A 211 -14.12 18.84 -11.72
N SER A 212 -14.90 19.57 -12.51
CA SER A 212 -16.20 19.10 -13.01
C SER A 212 -16.08 18.13 -14.19
N MET A 213 -14.85 17.74 -14.59
CA MET A 213 -14.55 16.83 -15.70
C MET A 213 -14.32 15.42 -15.17
N PRO A 214 -14.71 14.36 -15.91
CA PRO A 214 -14.31 13.00 -15.56
C PRO A 214 -12.79 12.87 -15.51
N GLY A 215 -12.27 12.26 -14.42
CA GLY A 215 -10.83 12.05 -14.21
C GLY A 215 -10.18 11.21 -15.32
N SER A 216 -10.95 10.33 -15.99
CA SER A 216 -10.51 9.52 -17.14
C SER A 216 -9.90 10.30 -18.30
N PHE A 217 -10.18 11.61 -18.41
CA PHE A 217 -9.52 12.49 -19.39
C PHE A 217 -8.12 12.92 -18.95
N LEU A 218 -7.74 12.67 -17.69
CA LEU A 218 -6.56 13.24 -17.04
C LEU A 218 -5.54 12.20 -16.64
N VAL A 219 -5.92 10.92 -16.51
CA VAL A 219 -5.05 9.81 -16.12
C VAL A 219 -5.13 8.65 -17.07
N ASP A 220 -3.99 8.00 -17.28
CA ASP A 220 -3.88 6.73 -18.01
C ASP A 220 -3.86 5.51 -17.08
N LEU A 221 -3.71 5.72 -15.76
CA LEU A 221 -3.71 4.66 -14.73
C LEU A 221 -5.05 3.92 -14.69
N GLN A 222 -4.97 2.60 -14.59
CA GLN A 222 -6.13 1.71 -14.60
C GLN A 222 -6.58 1.27 -13.19
N ILE A 223 -5.95 1.83 -12.13
CA ILE A 223 -6.25 1.47 -10.75
C ILE A 223 -7.71 1.79 -10.41
N ASP A 224 -8.50 0.75 -10.13
CA ASP A 224 -9.90 0.86 -9.71
C ASP A 224 -10.21 -0.17 -8.60
N ASN A 225 -9.85 0.20 -7.37
CA ASN A 225 -10.07 -0.64 -6.20
C ASN A 225 -11.56 -0.93 -5.95
N ALA A 226 -12.44 0.04 -6.29
CA ALA A 226 -13.89 -0.14 -6.12
C ALA A 226 -14.47 -1.16 -7.10
N THR A 227 -13.81 -1.41 -8.23
CA THR A 227 -14.17 -2.49 -9.16
C THR A 227 -13.44 -3.78 -8.80
N GLU A 228 -12.15 -3.76 -8.48
CA GLU A 228 -11.37 -4.94 -8.15
C GLU A 228 -11.90 -5.66 -6.91
N ILE A 229 -12.35 -4.93 -5.90
CA ILE A 229 -12.89 -5.52 -4.66
C ILE A 229 -14.10 -6.47 -4.89
N LYS A 230 -14.83 -6.30 -5.99
CA LYS A 230 -15.98 -7.16 -6.35
C LYS A 230 -15.55 -8.60 -6.65
N LYS A 231 -14.31 -8.80 -7.09
CA LYS A 231 -13.72 -10.11 -7.44
C LYS A 231 -13.18 -10.84 -6.20
N ILE A 232 -12.98 -10.13 -5.08
CA ILE A 232 -12.29 -10.64 -3.89
C ILE A 232 -13.26 -11.40 -2.99
N ASN A 233 -12.90 -12.65 -2.67
CA ASN A 233 -13.72 -13.53 -1.83
C ASN A 233 -13.16 -13.72 -0.41
N ILE A 234 -11.86 -13.42 -0.18
CA ILE A 234 -11.22 -13.54 1.13
C ILE A 234 -11.76 -12.47 2.11
N PRO A 235 -11.66 -12.70 3.45
CA PRO A 235 -12.05 -11.71 4.45
C PRO A 235 -11.37 -10.36 4.25
N LEU A 236 -12.13 -9.27 4.46
CA LEU A 236 -11.70 -7.87 4.39
C LEU A 236 -11.86 -7.19 5.74
N LEU A 237 -10.80 -6.55 6.23
CA LEU A 237 -10.87 -5.47 7.21
C LEU A 237 -10.63 -4.14 6.50
N TRP A 238 -11.62 -3.24 6.55
CA TRP A 238 -11.47 -1.86 6.08
C TRP A 238 -11.32 -0.93 7.29
N ILE A 239 -10.20 -0.20 7.34
CA ILE A 239 -9.88 0.80 8.36
C ILE A 239 -9.90 2.17 7.72
N HIS A 240 -10.52 3.18 8.38
CA HIS A 240 -10.55 4.53 7.85
C HIS A 240 -10.78 5.56 8.97
N GLY A 241 -10.09 6.69 8.90
CA GLY A 241 -10.40 7.84 9.73
C GLY A 241 -11.69 8.51 9.24
N GLU A 242 -12.66 8.77 10.13
CA GLU A 242 -13.94 9.37 9.69
C GLU A 242 -13.79 10.81 9.20
N ASP A 243 -12.76 11.51 9.67
CA ASP A 243 -12.45 12.89 9.30
C ASP A 243 -11.36 12.98 8.21
N ASP A 244 -11.00 11.86 7.54
CA ASP A 244 -10.05 11.85 6.44
C ASP A 244 -10.50 12.84 5.35
N SER A 245 -9.79 13.96 5.29
CA SER A 245 -10.07 15.05 4.36
C SER A 245 -9.36 14.87 3.02
N PHE A 246 -8.37 13.95 2.95
CA PHE A 246 -7.62 13.66 1.72
C PHE A 246 -8.31 12.57 0.89
N LEU A 247 -8.59 11.40 1.47
CA LEU A 247 -9.35 10.34 0.85
C LEU A 247 -10.65 10.13 1.64
N THR A 248 -11.67 10.96 1.37
CA THR A 248 -12.86 10.96 2.20
C THR A 248 -13.53 9.58 2.24
N VAL A 249 -14.05 9.21 3.41
CA VAL A 249 -14.82 7.97 3.59
C VAL A 249 -15.90 7.83 2.52
N LYS A 250 -16.58 8.91 2.17
CA LYS A 250 -17.72 8.91 1.25
C LYS A 250 -17.34 8.62 -0.18
N SER A 251 -16.29 9.27 -0.71
CA SER A 251 -15.92 9.14 -2.13
C SER A 251 -14.92 8.01 -2.38
N HIS A 252 -14.20 7.56 -1.35
CA HIS A 252 -13.12 6.58 -1.49
C HIS A 252 -13.36 5.28 -0.73
N GLY A 253 -13.28 5.28 0.60
CA GLY A 253 -13.35 4.05 1.38
C GLY A 253 -14.70 3.33 1.30
N ARG A 254 -15.81 4.08 1.35
CA ARG A 254 -17.17 3.52 1.30
C ARG A 254 -17.47 2.76 0.00
N PRO A 255 -17.17 3.30 -1.21
CA PRO A 255 -17.35 2.55 -2.45
C PRO A 255 -16.55 1.24 -2.50
N VAL A 256 -15.32 1.22 -1.97
CA VAL A 256 -14.51 -0.01 -1.90
C VAL A 256 -15.19 -1.02 -0.97
N TYR A 257 -15.57 -0.61 0.23
CA TYR A 257 -16.20 -1.50 1.21
C TYR A 257 -17.56 -2.03 0.75
N ASP A 258 -18.43 -1.14 0.24
CA ASP A 258 -19.79 -1.51 -0.14
C ASP A 258 -19.81 -2.47 -1.33
N ASN A 259 -18.89 -2.29 -2.29
CA ASN A 259 -18.77 -3.13 -3.48
C ASN A 259 -18.25 -4.54 -3.21
N LYS A 260 -17.66 -4.82 -2.03
CA LYS A 260 -17.29 -6.19 -1.66
C LYS A 260 -18.54 -7.01 -1.40
N ALA A 261 -18.89 -7.84 -2.38
CA ALA A 261 -20.12 -8.62 -2.38
C ALA A 261 -20.00 -9.95 -1.62
N ASN A 262 -18.82 -10.57 -1.64
CA ASN A 262 -18.62 -11.94 -1.17
C ASN A 262 -17.63 -12.02 0.00
N GLY A 263 -17.82 -13.05 0.85
CA GLY A 263 -16.98 -13.32 2.00
C GLY A 263 -17.22 -12.35 3.17
N TYR A 264 -16.53 -12.62 4.26
CA TYR A 264 -16.60 -11.79 5.46
C TYR A 264 -16.01 -10.41 5.19
N LYS A 265 -16.66 -9.36 5.70
CA LYS A 265 -16.11 -8.00 5.72
C LYS A 265 -16.43 -7.28 7.00
N GLU A 266 -15.48 -6.51 7.47
CA GLU A 266 -15.60 -5.71 8.68
C GLU A 266 -15.07 -4.30 8.43
N ALA A 267 -15.74 -3.29 9.01
CA ALA A 267 -15.29 -1.90 8.98
C ALA A 267 -14.82 -1.47 10.36
N TYR A 268 -13.68 -0.79 10.41
CA TYR A 268 -13.16 -0.10 11.58
C TYR A 268 -13.00 1.38 11.26
N LEU A 269 -14.06 2.14 11.46
CA LEU A 269 -14.08 3.59 11.30
C LEU A 269 -13.63 4.24 12.61
N VAL A 270 -12.70 5.20 12.52
CA VAL A 270 -12.09 5.87 13.69
C VAL A 270 -12.55 7.31 13.72
N PRO A 271 -13.50 7.67 14.62
CA PRO A 271 -13.95 9.04 14.77
C PRO A 271 -12.79 9.98 15.11
N GLY A 272 -12.71 11.13 14.43
CA GLY A 272 -11.63 12.10 14.61
C GLY A 272 -10.31 11.70 13.92
N GLY A 273 -10.23 10.53 13.27
CA GLY A 273 -9.07 10.09 12.51
C GLY A 273 -9.01 10.76 11.15
N GLU A 274 -7.84 11.30 10.81
CA GLU A 274 -7.48 11.80 9.48
C GLU A 274 -6.69 10.70 8.72
N HIS A 275 -6.25 11.00 7.49
CA HIS A 275 -5.59 10.05 6.59
C HIS A 275 -4.43 9.27 7.22
N GLU A 276 -3.53 9.96 7.92
CA GLU A 276 -2.33 9.37 8.52
C GLU A 276 -2.48 9.10 10.03
N THR A 277 -3.53 9.60 10.69
CA THR A 277 -3.62 9.61 12.15
C THR A 277 -4.42 8.46 12.76
N THR A 278 -5.00 7.59 11.94
CA THR A 278 -5.90 6.51 12.38
C THR A 278 -5.35 5.67 13.55
N PRO A 279 -4.09 5.16 13.51
CA PRO A 279 -3.55 4.38 14.64
C PRO A 279 -3.39 5.21 15.92
N PHE A 280 -3.05 6.48 15.80
CA PHE A 280 -2.86 7.41 16.93
C PHE A 280 -4.20 7.73 17.59
N VAL A 281 -5.20 8.12 16.80
CA VAL A 281 -6.52 8.52 17.30
C VAL A 281 -7.27 7.32 17.90
N ALA A 282 -7.17 6.14 17.30
CA ALA A 282 -7.73 4.91 17.83
C ALA A 282 -7.06 4.48 19.16
N GLY A 283 -5.85 4.97 19.42
CA GLY A 283 -4.93 4.44 20.41
C GLY A 283 -4.21 3.18 19.91
N TYR A 284 -2.89 3.21 19.94
CA TYR A 284 -2.05 2.17 19.31
C TYR A 284 -2.42 0.75 19.75
N GLN A 285 -2.69 0.52 21.04
CA GLN A 285 -3.07 -0.80 21.52
C GLN A 285 -4.41 -1.25 20.95
N ASN A 286 -5.45 -0.40 20.98
CA ASN A 286 -6.76 -0.72 20.41
C ASN A 286 -6.68 -1.01 18.91
N TYR A 287 -5.86 -0.25 18.19
CA TYR A 287 -5.63 -0.46 16.77
C TYR A 287 -4.97 -1.82 16.52
N MET A 288 -3.91 -2.16 17.25
CA MET A 288 -3.24 -3.46 17.14
C MET A 288 -4.14 -4.63 17.56
N ASP A 289 -4.94 -4.47 18.62
CA ASP A 289 -5.90 -5.49 19.07
C ASP A 289 -6.96 -5.77 17.99
N LYS A 290 -7.40 -4.73 17.29
CA LYS A 290 -8.31 -4.86 16.15
C LYS A 290 -7.68 -5.66 15.01
N LEU A 291 -6.43 -5.34 14.65
CA LEU A 291 -5.68 -6.10 13.63
C LEU A 291 -5.53 -7.56 14.07
N ALA A 292 -5.08 -7.80 15.30
CA ALA A 292 -4.87 -9.16 15.83
C ALA A 292 -6.16 -9.98 15.81
N ALA A 293 -7.28 -9.40 16.26
CA ALA A 293 -8.58 -10.05 16.25
C ALA A 293 -9.00 -10.47 14.83
N PHE A 294 -8.84 -9.58 13.85
CA PHE A 294 -9.16 -9.88 12.46
C PHE A 294 -8.24 -10.94 11.85
N ILE A 295 -6.94 -10.87 12.11
CA ILE A 295 -5.97 -11.85 11.57
C ILE A 295 -6.22 -13.25 12.14
N GLN A 296 -6.70 -13.36 13.38
CA GLN A 296 -6.99 -14.64 14.05
C GLN A 296 -8.37 -15.22 13.71
N HIS A 297 -9.30 -14.41 13.23
CA HIS A 297 -10.65 -14.84 12.82
C HIS A 297 -10.58 -15.72 11.57
#